data_297e7994f40ca1ae0adc66bc93a63122
#
_entry.id   297e7994f40ca1ae0adc66bc93a63122
#
_cell.length_a   1.000
_cell.length_b   1.000
_cell.length_c   1.000
_cell.angle_alpha   90.00
_cell.angle_beta   90.00
_cell.angle_gamma   90.00
#
_symmetry.space_group_name_H-M   'P 1'
#
loop_
_entity.id
_entity.type
_entity.pdbx_description
1 polymer ?
#
loop_
_entity_poly.entity_id
_entity_poly.type
_entity_poly.pdbx_seq_one_letter_code
_entity_poly.pdbx_strand_id
1 'polypeptide(L)'
;MDGKVITELLEPVINKAGQVRLAFQGTGNRWAINDEKHPLLGVRLRPDGLVETSHEDGWNVFDPVGVVAVEWMAKEGEGGGLYL
;
A
#
# COMPACT_ATOMS: atom_id res chain seq x y z
N MET A 1 -0.31 1.43 -12.04
CA MET A 1 1.02 0.86 -11.68
C MET A 1 0.94 -0.66 -11.82
N ASP A 2 2.02 -1.30 -12.16
CA ASP A 2 2.09 -2.75 -12.28
C ASP A 2 1.89 -3.41 -10.91
N GLY A 3 1.09 -4.47 -10.84
CA GLY A 3 0.81 -5.18 -9.60
C GLY A 3 2.04 -5.80 -8.96
N LYS A 4 2.98 -6.29 -9.77
CA LYS A 4 4.24 -6.84 -9.27
C LYS A 4 5.06 -5.76 -8.57
N VAL A 5 5.13 -4.57 -9.17
CA VAL A 5 5.85 -3.44 -8.57
C VAL A 5 5.21 -3.04 -7.24
N ILE A 6 3.90 -2.94 -7.19
CA ILE A 6 3.19 -2.60 -5.94
C ILE A 6 3.46 -3.66 -4.87
N THR A 7 3.37 -4.93 -5.23
CA THR A 7 3.62 -6.03 -4.29
C THR A 7 5.04 -5.95 -3.73
N GLU A 8 6.03 -5.70 -4.59
CA GLU A 8 7.43 -5.56 -4.16
C GLU A 8 7.63 -4.34 -3.25
N LEU A 9 6.89 -3.25 -3.49
CA LEU A 9 6.97 -2.06 -2.64
C LEU A 9 6.30 -2.27 -1.28
N LEU A 10 5.23 -3.04 -1.22
CA LEU A 10 4.45 -3.23 0.00
C LEU A 10 4.97 -4.36 0.90
N GLU A 11 5.65 -5.37 0.36
CA GLU A 11 6.19 -6.46 1.17
C GLU A 11 7.06 -5.97 2.33
N PRO A 12 8.01 -5.04 2.12
CA PRO A 12 8.84 -4.53 3.21
C PRO A 12 8.05 -3.74 4.27
N VAL A 13 6.84 -3.31 3.94
CA VAL A 13 5.99 -2.53 4.86
C VAL A 13 5.35 -3.42 5.93
N ILE A 14 5.19 -4.71 5.63
CA ILE A 14 4.56 -5.65 6.55
C ILE A 14 5.29 -5.64 7.90
N ASN A 15 4.53 -5.43 8.98
CA ASN A 15 5.05 -5.33 10.36
C ASN A 15 5.99 -4.15 10.59
N LYS A 16 5.95 -3.14 9.73
CA LYS A 16 6.73 -1.91 9.91
C LYS A 16 5.85 -0.79 10.47
N ALA A 17 6.47 0.10 11.21
CA ALA A 17 5.82 1.30 11.68
C ALA A 17 5.79 2.35 10.57
N GLY A 18 4.84 3.27 10.68
CA GLY A 18 4.69 4.35 9.71
C GLY A 18 3.41 4.21 8.90
N GLN A 19 3.05 5.27 8.20
CA GLN A 19 1.88 5.29 7.35
C GLN A 19 2.27 5.12 5.88
N VAL A 20 1.60 4.22 5.19
CA VAL A 20 1.76 4.03 3.75
C VAL A 20 0.41 4.24 3.09
N ARG A 21 0.38 5.06 2.05
CA ARG A 21 -0.84 5.41 1.33
C ARG A 21 -0.68 5.15 -0.16
N LEU A 22 -1.77 4.70 -0.78
CA LEU A 22 -1.87 4.58 -2.23
C LEU A 22 -2.67 5.75 -2.77
N ALA A 23 -2.16 6.38 -3.84
CA ALA A 23 -2.89 7.41 -4.56
C ALA A 23 -3.46 6.80 -5.84
N PHE A 24 -4.74 7.01 -6.08
CA PHE A 24 -5.44 6.48 -7.25
C PHE A 24 -5.71 7.59 -8.27
N GLN A 25 -5.63 7.22 -9.53
CA GLN A 25 -5.85 8.13 -10.64
C GLN A 25 -7.26 8.76 -10.59
N GLY A 26 -7.31 10.08 -10.79
CA GLY A 26 -8.56 10.81 -10.99
C GLY A 26 -9.38 11.10 -9.74
N THR A 27 -9.06 10.54 -8.59
CA THR A 27 -9.88 10.71 -7.39
C THR A 27 -9.37 11.81 -6.46
N GLY A 28 -8.08 12.09 -6.46
CA GLY A 28 -7.46 12.93 -5.46
C GLY A 28 -7.41 12.30 -4.08
N ASN A 29 -8.03 11.13 -3.91
CA ASN A 29 -8.06 10.42 -2.65
C ASN A 29 -6.83 9.54 -2.46
N ARG A 30 -6.46 9.37 -1.21
CA ARG A 30 -5.39 8.46 -0.82
C ARG A 30 -5.93 7.44 0.16
N TRP A 31 -5.59 6.19 -0.08
CA TRP A 31 -5.98 5.10 0.78
C TRP A 31 -4.79 4.70 1.66
N ALA A 32 -4.96 4.81 2.98
CA ALA A 32 -3.96 4.36 3.93
C ALA A 32 -3.97 2.84 3.98
N ILE A 33 -2.95 2.22 3.39
CA ILE A 33 -2.85 0.76 3.34
C ILE A 33 -2.09 0.19 4.53
N ASN A 34 -1.37 1.03 5.24
CA ASN A 34 -0.68 0.67 6.48
C ASN A 34 -0.67 1.87 7.42
N ASP A 35 -1.15 1.69 8.63
CA ASP A 35 -1.02 2.67 9.70
C ASP A 35 -1.03 1.96 11.07
N GLU A 36 -0.91 2.73 12.16
CA GLU A 36 -0.85 2.15 13.50
C GLU A 36 -2.12 1.40 13.89
N LYS A 37 -3.27 1.84 13.38
CA LYS A 37 -4.57 1.23 13.71
C LYS A 37 -4.88 0.04 12.82
N HIS A 38 -4.38 0.06 11.59
CA HIS A 38 -4.65 -0.98 10.59
C HIS A 38 -3.35 -1.40 9.91
N PRO A 39 -2.48 -2.12 10.64
CA PRO A 39 -1.21 -2.54 10.05
C PRO A 39 -1.43 -3.54 8.93
N LEU A 40 -0.62 -3.40 7.88
CA LEU A 40 -0.60 -4.35 6.77
C LEU A 40 0.03 -5.66 7.24
N LEU A 41 -0.69 -6.76 7.12
CA LEU A 41 -0.23 -8.08 7.54
C LEU A 41 0.23 -8.95 6.38
N GLY A 42 -0.25 -8.70 5.18
CA GLY A 42 0.13 -9.46 4.01
C GLY A 42 -0.24 -8.76 2.72
N VAL A 43 0.45 -9.10 1.65
CA VAL A 43 0.17 -8.61 0.30
C VAL A 43 0.42 -9.73 -0.68
N ARG A 44 -0.46 -9.85 -1.68
CA ARG A 44 -0.35 -10.90 -2.68
C ARG A 44 -0.81 -10.39 -4.04
N LEU A 45 -0.02 -10.71 -5.07
CA LEU A 45 -0.44 -10.51 -6.45
C LEU A 45 -1.26 -11.75 -6.86
N ARG A 46 -2.50 -11.54 -7.22
CA ARG A 46 -3.41 -12.60 -7.64
C ARG A 46 -3.12 -13.02 -9.08
N PRO A 47 -3.52 -14.25 -9.47
CA PRO A 47 -3.37 -14.69 -10.86
C PRO A 47 -4.15 -13.84 -11.87
N ASP A 48 -5.21 -13.14 -11.42
CA ASP A 48 -6.01 -12.26 -12.27
C ASP A 48 -5.39 -10.86 -12.42
N GLY A 49 -4.22 -10.62 -11.83
CA GLY A 49 -3.53 -9.33 -11.89
C GLY A 49 -3.95 -8.33 -10.84
N LEU A 50 -4.94 -8.64 -10.02
CA LEU A 50 -5.35 -7.79 -8.90
C LEU A 50 -4.41 -7.99 -7.71
N VAL A 51 -4.36 -6.99 -6.84
CA VAL A 51 -3.54 -7.04 -5.63
C VAL A 51 -4.46 -7.19 -4.41
N GLU A 52 -4.13 -8.15 -3.57
CA GLU A 52 -4.84 -8.44 -2.34
C GLU A 52 -3.98 -8.04 -1.15
N THR A 53 -4.57 -7.29 -0.22
CA THR A 53 -3.90 -6.88 1.02
C THR A 53 -4.68 -7.40 2.21
N SER A 54 -3.97 -7.83 3.25
CA SER A 54 -4.58 -8.40 4.46
C SER A 54 -4.32 -7.50 5.65
N HIS A 55 -5.34 -7.36 6.48
CA HIS A 55 -5.31 -6.63 7.75
C HIS A 55 -5.98 -7.48 8.83
N GLU A 56 -5.85 -7.08 10.08
CA GLU A 56 -6.43 -7.83 11.20
C GLU A 56 -7.94 -8.03 11.07
N ASP A 57 -8.65 -7.01 10.60
CA ASP A 57 -10.10 -7.00 10.48
C ASP A 57 -10.63 -7.41 9.11
N GLY A 58 -9.77 -7.84 8.21
CA GLY A 58 -10.20 -8.26 6.88
C GLY A 58 -9.13 -8.09 5.83
N TRP A 59 -9.57 -8.14 4.58
CA TRP A 59 -8.68 -7.99 3.44
C TRP A 59 -9.36 -7.19 2.33
N ASN A 60 -8.54 -6.62 1.46
CA ASN A 60 -9.01 -5.82 0.33
C ASN A 60 -8.38 -6.33 -0.95
N VAL A 61 -9.09 -6.14 -2.05
CA VAL A 61 -8.59 -6.43 -3.39
C VAL A 61 -8.77 -5.19 -4.24
N PHE A 62 -7.73 -4.79 -4.96
CA PHE A 62 -7.80 -3.62 -5.81
C PHE A 62 -7.07 -3.83 -7.13
N ASP A 63 -7.44 -3.06 -8.14
CA ASP A 63 -6.78 -3.07 -9.44
C ASP A 63 -5.56 -2.14 -9.38
N PRO A 64 -4.34 -2.67 -9.53
CA PRO A 64 -3.14 -1.85 -9.44
C PRO A 64 -3.00 -0.83 -10.57
N VAL A 65 -3.68 -1.03 -11.70
CA VAL A 65 -3.61 -0.12 -12.85
C VAL A 65 -4.02 1.30 -12.45
N GLY A 66 -4.97 1.44 -11.53
CA GLY A 66 -5.42 2.74 -11.04
C GLY A 66 -4.48 3.44 -10.07
N VAL A 67 -3.46 2.75 -9.58
CA VAL A 67 -2.51 3.33 -8.62
C VAL A 67 -1.48 4.15 -9.36
N VAL A 68 -1.33 5.42 -8.99
CA VAL A 68 -0.37 6.33 -9.62
C VAL A 68 0.81 6.67 -8.71
N ALA A 69 0.68 6.44 -7.41
CA ALA A 69 1.76 6.70 -6.47
C ALA A 69 1.62 5.85 -5.22
N VAL A 70 2.75 5.51 -4.62
CA VAL A 70 2.83 4.94 -3.28
C VAL A 70 3.58 5.95 -2.43
N GLU A 71 2.94 6.43 -1.37
CA GLU A 71 3.51 7.40 -0.45
C GLU A 71 3.73 6.71 0.89
N TRP A 72 4.89 6.90 1.49
CA TRP A 72 5.09 6.44 2.85
C TRP A 72 5.65 7.56 3.70
N MET A 73 5.17 7.59 4.95
CA MET A 73 5.54 8.60 5.93
C MET A 73 6.13 7.88 7.11
N ALA A 74 7.36 8.20 7.43
CA ALA A 74 8.02 7.62 8.59
C ALA A 74 7.43 8.20 9.88
N LYS A 75 7.77 7.59 10.99
CA LYS A 75 7.48 8.16 12.29
C LYS A 75 8.16 9.52 12.43
N GLU A 76 7.62 10.36 13.31
CA GLU A 76 8.21 11.65 13.60
C GLU A 76 9.72 11.50 13.89
N GLY A 77 10.50 12.33 13.23
CA GLY A 77 11.96 12.32 13.37
C GLY A 77 12.69 11.40 12.42
N GLU A 78 11.96 10.61 11.64
CA GLU A 78 12.57 9.70 10.68
C GLU A 78 12.48 10.16 9.25
N GLY A 79 12.68 10.09 8.30
CA GLY A 79 12.37 10.54 6.93
C GLY A 79 11.21 9.76 6.34
N GLY A 80 10.68 10.24 5.29
CA GLY A 80 9.63 9.58 4.52
C GLY A 80 10.04 9.43 3.06
N GLY A 81 9.13 8.92 2.24
CA GLY A 81 9.41 8.72 0.83
C GLY A 81 8.16 8.76 -0.05
N LEU A 82 8.41 8.81 -1.36
CA LEU A 82 7.37 8.82 -2.39
C LEU A 82 7.87 8.02 -3.59
N TYR A 83 7.03 7.11 -4.07
CA TYR A 83 7.26 6.37 -5.30
C TYR A 83 6.17 6.70 -6.30
N LEU A 84 6.57 7.15 -7.48
CA LEU A 84 5.66 7.52 -8.56
C LEU A 84 5.80 6.56 -9.74
#